data_b6f9115de7a554994b92e3c6916461b5
#
_entry.id   b6f9115de7a554994b92e3c6916461b5
#
_cell.length_a   1.000
_cell.length_b   1.000
_cell.length_c   1.000
_cell.angle_alpha   90.00
_cell.angle_beta   90.00
_cell.angle_gamma   90.00
#
_symmetry.space_group_name_H-M   'P 1'
#
loop_
_entity.id
_entity.type
_entity.pdbx_description
1 polymer ?
#
loop_
_entity_poly.entity_id
_entity_poly.type
_entity_poly.pdbx_seq_one_letter_code
_entity_poly.pdbx_strand_id
1 'polypeptide(L)'
;SMGSFAGLSLGEGACASASAYITITDVSVAEGAVLFLSQYTTATGVSVASGGTLWLGNGGSALGVTSAEGAVISVNGGYVEYAE
;
A
#
# COMPACT_ATOMS: atom_id res chain seq x y z
N SER A 1 -10.91 11.62 9.73
CA SER A 1 -10.73 11.04 11.05
C SER A 1 -9.54 10.07 11.03
N MET A 2 -9.02 9.78 12.21
CA MET A 2 -7.89 8.88 12.34
C MET A 2 -8.37 7.47 12.61
N GLY A 3 -7.75 6.53 11.95
CA GLY A 3 -8.11 5.14 12.13
C GLY A 3 -6.92 4.24 11.91
N SER A 4 -7.06 2.98 12.26
CA SER A 4 -6.01 2.01 12.03
C SER A 4 -6.63 0.66 11.67
N PHE A 5 -5.94 -0.04 10.81
CA PHE A 5 -6.30 -1.36 10.36
C PHE A 5 -5.10 -2.28 10.51
N ALA A 6 -5.37 -3.53 10.81
CA ALA A 6 -4.33 -4.54 10.80
C ALA A 6 -4.81 -5.72 9.96
N GLY A 7 -3.92 -6.25 9.13
CA GLY A 7 -4.24 -7.45 8.38
C GLY A 7 -5.11 -7.20 7.15
N LEU A 8 -4.82 -6.16 6.40
CA LEU A 8 -5.56 -5.88 5.18
C LEU A 8 -5.07 -6.76 4.04
N SER A 9 -5.98 -7.50 3.42
CA SER A 9 -5.66 -8.33 2.28
C SER A 9 -6.50 -7.92 1.09
N LEU A 10 -5.86 -7.63 -0.02
CA LEU A 10 -6.55 -7.32 -1.26
C LEU A 10 -6.43 -8.53 -2.18
N GLY A 11 -7.55 -9.15 -2.48
CA GLY A 11 -7.57 -10.29 -3.35
C GLY A 11 -7.40 -9.90 -4.81
N GLU A 12 -7.34 -10.91 -5.65
CA GLU A 12 -7.13 -10.71 -7.07
C GLU A 12 -8.19 -9.76 -7.65
N GLY A 13 -7.75 -8.72 -8.32
CA GLY A 13 -8.65 -7.76 -8.94
C GLY A 13 -9.27 -6.75 -7.98
N ALA A 14 -8.93 -6.79 -6.71
CA ALA A 14 -9.50 -5.86 -5.74
C ALA A 14 -8.86 -4.49 -5.88
N CYS A 15 -9.58 -3.49 -5.42
CA CYS A 15 -9.11 -2.13 -5.48
C CYS A 15 -9.50 -1.45 -4.17
N ALA A 16 -8.53 -0.85 -3.50
CA ALA A 16 -8.78 -0.20 -2.24
C ALA A 16 -8.05 1.13 -2.19
N SER A 17 -8.56 2.03 -1.41
CA SER A 17 -7.89 3.31 -1.20
C SER A 17 -7.99 3.69 0.26
N ALA A 18 -6.96 4.35 0.74
CA ALA A 18 -6.91 4.83 2.10
C ALA A 18 -6.47 6.27 2.08
N SER A 19 -7.11 7.08 2.89
CA SER A 19 -6.79 8.50 2.95
C SER A 19 -7.22 9.06 4.30
N ALA A 20 -6.75 10.27 4.60
CA ALA A 20 -7.18 11.02 5.77
C ALA A 20 -6.75 10.38 7.10
N TYR A 21 -5.47 10.29 7.31
CA TYR A 21 -4.90 9.90 8.60
C TYR A 21 -5.24 8.47 9.01
N ILE A 22 -5.07 7.55 8.11
CA ILE A 22 -5.29 6.13 8.41
C ILE A 22 -3.95 5.44 8.48
N THR A 23 -3.79 4.55 9.45
CA THR A 23 -2.60 3.71 9.57
C THR A 23 -3.00 2.27 9.28
N ILE A 24 -2.29 1.62 8.38
CA ILE A 24 -2.57 0.24 8.02
C ILE A 24 -1.34 -0.60 8.29
N THR A 25 -1.53 -1.77 8.91
CA THR A 25 -0.44 -2.67 9.23
C THR A 25 -0.68 -4.02 8.56
N ASP A 26 0.39 -4.65 8.08
CA ASP A 26 0.32 -5.98 7.47
C ASP A 26 -0.62 -6.01 6.28
N VAL A 27 -0.22 -5.32 5.24
CA VAL A 27 -1.03 -5.21 4.02
C VAL A 27 -0.51 -6.19 2.98
N SER A 28 -1.42 -6.90 2.33
CA SER A 28 -1.10 -7.78 1.22
C SER A 28 -1.86 -7.33 -0.02
N VAL A 29 -1.14 -7.16 -1.12
CA VAL A 29 -1.74 -6.78 -2.40
C VAL A 29 -1.48 -7.94 -3.38
N ALA A 30 -2.55 -8.59 -3.81
CA ALA A 30 -2.44 -9.74 -4.70
C ALA A 30 -2.32 -9.31 -6.15
N GLU A 31 -2.15 -10.29 -7.01
CA GLU A 31 -2.06 -10.06 -8.44
C GLU A 31 -3.32 -9.34 -8.94
N GLY A 32 -3.12 -8.27 -9.69
CA GLY A 32 -4.25 -7.50 -10.23
C GLY A 32 -4.91 -6.57 -9.24
N ALA A 33 -4.50 -6.60 -7.98
CA ALA A 33 -5.07 -5.70 -6.99
C ALA A 33 -4.35 -4.36 -7.00
N VAL A 34 -5.05 -3.33 -6.57
CA VAL A 34 -4.49 -1.98 -6.52
C VAL A 34 -4.79 -1.38 -5.15
N LEU A 35 -3.77 -0.81 -4.55
CA LEU A 35 -3.93 -0.10 -3.29
C LEU A 35 -3.45 1.34 -3.45
N PHE A 36 -4.33 2.28 -3.15
CA PHE A 36 -4.02 3.70 -3.15
C PHE A 36 -3.83 4.20 -1.74
N LEU A 37 -2.74 4.91 -1.50
CA LEU A 37 -2.49 5.54 -0.21
C LEU A 37 -2.26 7.03 -0.45
N SER A 38 -2.99 7.87 0.26
CA SER A 38 -2.85 9.31 0.07
C SER A 38 -3.27 10.04 1.34
N GLN A 39 -2.94 11.33 1.40
CA GLN A 39 -3.38 12.24 2.46
C GLN A 39 -3.07 11.73 3.87
N TYR A 40 -1.79 11.62 4.17
CA TYR A 40 -1.32 11.25 5.52
C TYR A 40 -1.71 9.85 5.91
N THR A 41 -1.73 8.96 4.95
CA THR A 41 -1.97 7.55 5.21
C THR A 41 -0.64 6.85 5.31
N THR A 42 -0.49 5.97 6.29
CA THR A 42 0.73 5.21 6.49
C THR A 42 0.41 3.73 6.45
N ALA A 43 1.14 2.99 5.65
CA ALA A 43 1.02 1.54 5.60
C ALA A 43 2.36 0.93 6.01
N THR A 44 2.30 -0.04 6.89
CA THR A 44 3.50 -0.71 7.40
C THR A 44 3.41 -2.20 7.11
N GLY A 45 4.52 -2.79 6.70
CA GLY A 45 4.54 -4.22 6.41
C GLY A 45 3.75 -4.59 5.17
N VAL A 46 3.97 -3.84 4.10
CA VAL A 46 3.22 -4.02 2.86
C VAL A 46 3.90 -5.07 2.00
N SER A 47 3.12 -6.03 1.50
CA SER A 47 3.60 -7.02 0.55
C SER A 47 2.81 -6.87 -0.75
N VAL A 48 3.53 -6.68 -1.85
CA VAL A 48 2.88 -6.55 -3.15
C VAL A 48 3.29 -7.74 -4.00
N ALA A 49 2.32 -8.53 -4.40
CA ALA A 49 2.59 -9.71 -5.21
C ALA A 49 2.87 -9.32 -6.65
N SER A 50 3.40 -10.27 -7.41
CA SER A 50 3.61 -10.08 -8.82
C SER A 50 2.29 -9.67 -9.48
N GLY A 51 2.33 -8.58 -10.25
CA GLY A 51 1.12 -8.07 -10.88
C GLY A 51 0.25 -7.18 -10.02
N GLY A 52 0.61 -6.99 -8.75
CA GLY A 52 -0.11 -6.07 -7.89
C GLY A 52 0.42 -4.66 -8.05
N THR A 53 -0.35 -3.69 -7.62
CA THR A 53 0.03 -2.30 -7.74
C THR A 53 -0.16 -1.57 -6.41
N LEU A 54 0.87 -0.85 -6.01
CA LEU A 54 0.80 0.04 -4.85
C LEU A 54 1.01 1.46 -5.37
N TRP A 55 0.04 2.31 -5.11
CA TRP A 55 0.08 3.67 -5.62
C TRP A 55 0.04 4.64 -4.46
N LEU A 56 1.05 5.49 -4.38
CA LEU A 56 1.18 6.45 -3.29
C LEU A 56 0.94 7.85 -3.82
N GLY A 57 -0.08 8.48 -3.30
CA GLY A 57 -0.35 9.85 -3.65
C GLY A 57 0.27 10.78 -2.64
N ASN A 58 -0.10 12.04 -2.73
CA ASN A 58 0.43 13.09 -1.90
C ASN A 58 0.21 12.79 -0.42
N GLY A 59 1.29 12.73 0.34
CA GLY A 59 1.20 12.49 1.77
C GLY A 59 1.07 11.03 2.17
N GLY A 60 1.05 10.11 1.22
CA GLY A 60 1.01 8.70 1.55
C GLY A 60 2.38 8.15 1.87
N SER A 61 2.44 7.15 2.72
CA SER A 61 3.70 6.52 3.10
C SER A 61 3.54 5.02 3.18
N ALA A 62 4.53 4.30 2.72
CA ALA A 62 4.55 2.85 2.83
C ALA A 62 5.90 2.43 3.39
N LEU A 63 5.89 1.75 4.52
CA LEU A 63 7.10 1.34 5.21
C LEU A 63 7.19 -0.18 5.27
N GLY A 64 8.42 -0.68 5.14
CA GLY A 64 8.63 -2.12 5.17
C GLY A 64 8.00 -2.83 3.99
N VAL A 65 8.16 -2.25 2.81
CA VAL A 65 7.52 -2.78 1.61
C VAL A 65 8.33 -3.90 1.02
N THR A 66 7.67 -5.01 0.72
CA THR A 66 8.24 -6.12 -0.01
C THR A 66 7.49 -6.26 -1.31
N SER A 67 8.20 -6.25 -2.43
CA SER A 67 7.55 -6.37 -3.71
C SER A 67 8.11 -7.55 -4.47
N ALA A 68 7.23 -8.30 -5.11
CA ALA A 68 7.64 -9.40 -5.95
C ALA A 68 8.02 -8.88 -7.33
N GLU A 69 8.68 -9.73 -8.08
CA GLU A 69 9.01 -9.37 -9.45
C GLU A 69 7.74 -9.16 -10.25
N GLY A 70 7.66 -8.05 -10.95
CA GLY A 70 6.44 -7.73 -11.68
C GLY A 70 5.46 -6.86 -10.92
N ALA A 71 5.74 -6.59 -9.65
CA ALA A 71 4.90 -5.68 -8.89
C ALA A 71 5.17 -4.24 -9.32
N VAL A 72 4.15 -3.42 -9.22
CA VAL A 72 4.26 -2.01 -9.59
C VAL A 72 4.10 -1.16 -8.34
N ILE A 73 5.08 -0.31 -8.10
CA ILE A 73 5.00 0.63 -6.99
C ILE A 73 5.22 2.02 -7.58
N SER A 74 4.19 2.83 -7.48
CA SER A 74 4.20 4.16 -8.05
C SER A 74 4.17 5.19 -6.92
N VAL A 75 5.15 6.07 -6.89
CA VAL A 75 5.25 7.08 -5.84
C VAL A 75 5.02 8.45 -6.45
N ASN A 76 3.94 9.08 -6.07
CA ASN A 76 3.56 10.38 -6.60
C ASN A 76 3.38 11.36 -5.46
N GLY A 77 4.49 11.84 -4.94
CA GLY A 77 4.47 12.76 -3.82
C GLY A 77 4.43 12.09 -2.47
N GLY A 78 4.53 10.77 -2.45
CA GLY A 78 4.54 10.02 -1.20
C GLY A 78 5.93 9.52 -0.86
N TYR A 79 5.98 8.56 0.03
CA TYR A 79 7.24 8.01 0.52
C TYR A 79 7.16 6.49 0.60
N VAL A 80 8.21 5.83 0.14
CA VAL A 80 8.29 4.36 0.19
C VAL A 80 9.61 3.97 0.83
N GLU A 81 9.54 3.05 1.78
CA GLU A 81 10.72 2.45 2.36
C GLU A 81 10.61 0.94 2.21
N TYR A 82 11.59 0.34 1.54
CA TYR A 82 11.55 -1.10 1.27
C TYR A 82 12.11 -1.88 2.45
N ALA A 83 11.55 -3.06 2.67
CA ALA A 83 11.97 -3.88 3.79
C ALA A 83 13.37 -4.42 3.60
N GLU A 84 13.73 -4.76 2.43
CA GLU A 84 15.07 -5.30 2.16
C GLU A 84 15.43 -5.16 0.74
#